data_1eb3d97e810a23baf33cdf059eeca897
#
_entry.id   1eb3d97e810a23baf33cdf059eeca897
#
_cell.length_a   1.000
_cell.length_b   1.000
_cell.length_c   1.000
_cell.angle_alpha   90.00
_cell.angle_beta   90.00
_cell.angle_gamma   90.00
#
_symmetry.space_group_name_H-M   'P 1'
#
loop_
_entity.id
_entity.type
_entity.pdbx_description
1 polymer ?
#
loop_
_entity_poly.entity_id
_entity_poly.type
_entity_poly.pdbx_seq_one_letter_code
_entity_poly.pdbx_strand_id
1 'polypeptide(L)'
;MSKNIIVIGSCNTDMVIKADRLPVPGETIIGGSFMMNPGGKGANQAVAAARLKGNVHFIAKTGNDLFGKRSIEQYEDEGIHVENIYSDLTLPSGVALIMVDMNGENSIAIASGANGSLSPEDIRKAQPTIEKGDILLMQLEIPIETVEYAAQIASEQGIKAVSYTHLTLPTILRV
;
A
#
# COMPACT_ATOMS: atom_id res chain seq x y z
N MET A 1 18.97 -14.19 13.35
CA MET A 1 18.97 -13.14 12.32
C MET A 1 17.52 -12.83 11.98
N SER A 2 17.18 -11.55 11.81
CA SER A 2 15.83 -11.18 11.33
C SER A 2 15.64 -11.68 9.90
N LYS A 3 14.40 -12.07 9.56
CA LYS A 3 14.04 -12.49 8.21
C LYS A 3 13.97 -11.28 7.26
N ASN A 4 14.48 -11.46 6.05
CA ASN A 4 14.30 -10.49 4.98
C ASN A 4 12.92 -10.65 4.38
N ILE A 5 12.08 -9.65 4.56
CA ILE A 5 10.69 -9.65 4.10
C ILE A 5 10.60 -8.65 2.94
N ILE A 6 10.31 -9.16 1.76
CA ILE A 6 10.06 -8.32 0.60
C ILE A 6 8.56 -8.07 0.53
N VAL A 7 8.16 -6.82 0.48
CA VAL A 7 6.76 -6.43 0.27
C VAL A 7 6.66 -5.73 -1.08
N ILE A 8 5.79 -6.20 -1.95
CA ILE A 8 5.49 -5.57 -3.24
C ILE A 8 4.02 -5.19 -3.25
N GLY A 9 3.70 -3.89 -3.38
CA GLY A 9 2.31 -3.50 -3.35
C GLY A 9 2.05 -2.00 -3.34
N SER A 10 0.80 -1.67 -3.04
CA SER A 10 0.27 -0.31 -3.04
C SER A 10 0.74 0.51 -1.84
N CYS A 11 0.87 1.80 -2.07
CA CYS A 11 0.97 2.83 -1.04
C CYS A 11 0.03 3.99 -1.37
N ASN A 12 -0.83 4.33 -0.42
CA ASN A 12 -1.84 5.36 -0.57
C ASN A 12 -1.71 6.41 0.54
N THR A 13 -2.31 7.57 0.32
CA THR A 13 -2.69 8.48 1.39
C THR A 13 -4.18 8.30 1.65
N ASP A 14 -4.54 7.85 2.84
CA ASP A 14 -5.93 7.69 3.27
C ASP A 14 -6.42 9.01 3.85
N MET A 15 -7.42 9.61 3.20
CA MET A 15 -8.11 10.82 3.63
C MET A 15 -9.44 10.45 4.25
N VAL A 16 -9.52 10.51 5.57
CA VAL A 16 -10.67 10.03 6.34
C VAL A 16 -11.48 11.18 6.88
N ILE A 17 -12.79 11.19 6.60
CA ILE A 17 -13.76 12.08 7.24
C ILE A 17 -14.69 11.23 8.11
N LYS A 18 -14.73 11.51 9.41
CA LYS A 18 -15.74 10.97 10.32
C LYS A 18 -16.87 11.97 10.46
N ALA A 19 -18.10 11.55 10.15
CA ALA A 19 -19.30 12.37 10.20
C ALA A 19 -20.43 11.62 10.94
N ASP A 20 -21.50 12.33 11.27
CA ASP A 20 -22.65 11.69 11.96
C ASP A 20 -23.32 10.61 11.08
N ARG A 21 -23.32 10.82 9.78
CA ARG A 21 -23.85 9.88 8.78
C ARG A 21 -23.16 10.05 7.43
N LEU A 22 -23.32 9.09 6.54
CA LEU A 22 -22.91 9.23 5.14
C LEU A 22 -23.90 10.13 4.38
N PRO A 23 -23.43 11.02 3.48
CA PRO A 23 -24.31 11.84 2.65
C PRO A 23 -25.00 10.96 1.59
N VAL A 24 -26.24 11.28 1.25
CA VAL A 24 -26.90 10.69 0.08
C VAL A 24 -26.51 11.43 -1.21
N PRO A 25 -26.71 10.84 -2.40
CA PRO A 25 -26.38 11.50 -3.66
C PRO A 25 -27.00 12.90 -3.78
N GLY A 26 -26.16 13.89 -4.12
CA GLY A 26 -26.56 15.30 -4.24
C GLY A 26 -26.63 16.08 -2.92
N GLU A 27 -26.34 15.46 -1.80
CA GLU A 27 -26.37 16.09 -0.49
C GLU A 27 -24.98 16.65 -0.09
N THR A 28 -25.00 17.77 0.61
CA THR A 28 -23.84 18.30 1.32
C THR A 28 -24.09 18.23 2.83
N ILE A 29 -23.21 17.55 3.56
CA ILE A 29 -23.22 17.58 5.02
C ILE A 29 -22.05 18.44 5.51
N ILE A 30 -22.25 19.16 6.63
CA ILE A 30 -21.24 20.03 7.24
C ILE A 30 -20.96 19.50 8.64
N GLY A 31 -19.67 19.43 8.99
CA GLY A 31 -19.21 18.95 10.28
C GLY A 31 -18.29 17.75 10.13
N GLY A 32 -17.99 17.11 11.25
CA GLY A 32 -17.11 15.97 11.32
C GLY A 32 -15.65 16.30 11.60
N SER A 33 -14.83 15.28 11.66
CA SER A 33 -13.37 15.39 11.83
C SER A 33 -12.66 14.83 10.62
N PHE A 34 -11.54 15.46 10.27
CA PHE A 34 -10.67 15.04 9.16
C PHE A 34 -9.35 14.52 9.69
N MET A 35 -8.85 13.43 9.11
CA MET A 35 -7.50 12.93 9.34
C MET A 35 -6.89 12.38 8.06
N MET A 36 -5.58 12.45 7.97
CA MET A 36 -4.78 11.84 6.91
C MET A 36 -3.82 10.83 7.52
N ASN A 37 -3.80 9.63 6.96
CA ASN A 37 -2.91 8.56 7.39
C ASN A 37 -2.24 7.90 6.18
N PRO A 38 -1.05 7.32 6.34
CA PRO A 38 -0.51 6.42 5.34
C PRO A 38 -1.42 5.19 5.25
N GLY A 39 -1.68 4.74 4.02
CA GLY A 39 -2.55 3.62 3.71
C GLY A 39 -2.03 2.80 2.51
N GLY A 40 -2.90 1.95 1.98
CA GLY A 40 -2.57 0.95 0.97
C GLY A 40 -2.18 -0.38 1.60
N LYS A 41 -2.69 -1.49 1.03
CA LYS A 41 -2.48 -2.84 1.58
C LYS A 41 -1.00 -3.23 1.63
N GLY A 42 -0.21 -2.80 0.61
CA GLY A 42 1.23 -3.01 0.58
C GLY A 42 1.93 -2.31 1.74
N ALA A 43 1.70 -1.01 1.88
CA ALA A 43 2.29 -0.21 2.95
C ALA A 43 1.89 -0.72 4.34
N ASN A 44 0.61 -1.07 4.54
CA ASN A 44 0.13 -1.60 5.82
C ASN A 44 0.84 -2.91 6.20
N GLN A 45 1.09 -3.80 5.24
CA GLN A 45 1.85 -5.04 5.49
C GLN A 45 3.32 -4.76 5.75
N ALA A 46 3.95 -3.83 5.02
CA ALA A 46 5.33 -3.44 5.24
C ALA A 46 5.55 -2.86 6.65
N VAL A 47 4.70 -1.91 7.06
CA VAL A 47 4.75 -1.30 8.39
C VAL A 47 4.50 -2.35 9.49
N ALA A 48 3.49 -3.22 9.33
CA ALA A 48 3.22 -4.27 10.30
C ALA A 48 4.42 -5.22 10.47
N ALA A 49 5.05 -5.64 9.37
CA ALA A 49 6.22 -6.50 9.39
C ALA A 49 7.43 -5.81 10.04
N ALA A 50 7.67 -4.53 9.76
CA ALA A 50 8.75 -3.75 10.34
C ALA A 50 8.57 -3.58 11.87
N ARG A 51 7.36 -3.25 12.32
CA ARG A 51 7.04 -3.16 13.76
C ARG A 51 7.20 -4.49 14.50
N LEU A 52 7.03 -5.61 13.79
CA LEU A 52 7.32 -6.95 14.30
C LEU A 52 8.81 -7.33 14.21
N LYS A 53 9.69 -6.36 13.91
CA LYS A 53 11.16 -6.51 13.83
C LYS A 53 11.64 -7.35 12.63
N GLY A 54 10.85 -7.43 11.57
CA GLY A 54 11.30 -7.92 10.27
C GLY A 54 12.29 -6.94 9.63
N ASN A 55 13.22 -7.44 8.81
CA ASN A 55 14.04 -6.62 7.92
C ASN A 55 13.25 -6.44 6.62
N VAL A 56 12.57 -5.30 6.45
CA VAL A 56 11.56 -5.10 5.39
C VAL A 56 12.12 -4.26 4.27
N HIS A 57 12.00 -4.77 3.04
CA HIS A 57 12.25 -4.03 1.80
C HIS A 57 10.91 -3.81 1.09
N PHE A 58 10.55 -2.56 0.84
CA PHE A 58 9.28 -2.22 0.21
C PHE A 58 9.48 -1.80 -1.24
N ILE A 59 8.81 -2.49 -2.15
CA ILE A 59 8.80 -2.23 -3.59
C ILE A 59 7.43 -1.69 -3.95
N ALA A 60 7.37 -0.42 -4.35
CA ALA A 60 6.12 0.29 -4.61
C ALA A 60 6.35 1.40 -5.64
N LYS A 61 5.29 2.11 -6.00
CA LYS A 61 5.38 3.28 -6.85
C LYS A 61 4.48 4.40 -6.36
N THR A 62 5.05 5.59 -6.20
CA THR A 62 4.34 6.80 -5.78
C THR A 62 4.39 7.85 -6.90
N GLY A 63 3.56 8.88 -6.82
CA GLY A 63 3.74 10.08 -7.62
C GLY A 63 4.93 10.91 -7.11
N ASN A 64 5.48 11.76 -7.99
CA ASN A 64 6.48 12.76 -7.60
C ASN A 64 5.80 13.99 -6.98
N ASP A 65 4.99 13.79 -5.95
CA ASP A 65 4.20 14.80 -5.28
C ASP A 65 4.44 14.81 -3.76
N LEU A 66 3.73 15.69 -3.06
CA LEU A 66 3.87 15.83 -1.61
C LEU A 66 3.48 14.54 -0.86
N PHE A 67 2.45 13.83 -1.34
CA PHE A 67 1.99 12.59 -0.71
C PHE A 67 3.03 11.48 -0.83
N GLY A 68 3.61 11.31 -2.02
CA GLY A 68 4.67 10.33 -2.25
C GLY A 68 5.90 10.59 -1.39
N LYS A 69 6.36 11.85 -1.30
CA LYS A 69 7.52 12.23 -0.48
C LYS A 69 7.28 11.95 1.00
N ARG A 70 6.12 12.37 1.54
CA ARG A 70 5.76 12.11 2.94
C ARG A 70 5.65 10.62 3.26
N SER A 71 5.10 9.85 2.33
CA SER A 71 4.99 8.39 2.51
C SER A 71 6.36 7.74 2.62
N ILE A 72 7.30 8.12 1.75
CA ILE A 72 8.67 7.59 1.78
C ILE A 72 9.36 7.93 3.12
N GLU A 73 9.30 9.19 3.56
CA GLU A 73 9.84 9.63 4.85
C GLU A 73 9.26 8.82 6.02
N GLN A 74 7.95 8.58 6.02
CA GLN A 74 7.29 7.79 7.06
C GLN A 74 7.73 6.31 7.05
N TYR A 75 7.98 5.72 5.87
CA TYR A 75 8.47 4.34 5.80
C TYR A 75 9.93 4.23 6.28
N GLU A 76 10.76 5.23 6.00
CA GLU A 76 12.13 5.31 6.54
C GLU A 76 12.11 5.40 8.07
N ASP A 77 11.21 6.22 8.65
CA ASP A 77 11.02 6.34 10.11
C ASP A 77 10.58 5.03 10.77
N GLU A 78 9.85 4.17 10.05
CA GLU A 78 9.47 2.81 10.51
C GLU A 78 10.61 1.79 10.31
N GLY A 79 11.76 2.21 9.77
CA GLY A 79 12.92 1.35 9.51
C GLY A 79 12.75 0.43 8.29
N ILE A 80 11.93 0.82 7.34
CA ILE A 80 11.70 0.09 6.09
C ILE A 80 12.72 0.56 5.05
N HIS A 81 13.30 -0.37 4.31
CA HIS A 81 14.15 -0.07 3.17
C HIS A 81 13.29 0.39 1.98
N VAL A 82 13.52 1.63 1.52
CA VAL A 82 12.70 2.34 0.52
C VAL A 82 13.39 2.52 -0.83
N GLU A 83 14.59 1.97 -1.03
CA GLU A 83 15.42 2.16 -2.23
C GLU A 83 14.72 1.70 -3.52
N ASN A 84 13.72 0.84 -3.41
CA ASN A 84 12.90 0.33 -4.50
C ASN A 84 11.49 0.93 -4.53
N ILE A 85 11.27 2.08 -3.90
CA ILE A 85 10.06 2.86 -4.11
C ILE A 85 10.32 3.83 -5.27
N TYR A 86 9.66 3.58 -6.39
CA TYR A 86 9.84 4.37 -7.62
C TYR A 86 8.90 5.57 -7.63
N SER A 87 9.36 6.66 -8.26
CA SER A 87 8.52 7.86 -8.47
C SER A 87 8.03 7.91 -9.91
N ASP A 88 6.72 8.02 -10.10
CA ASP A 88 6.09 8.34 -11.37
C ASP A 88 6.10 9.87 -11.56
N LEU A 89 6.56 10.34 -12.72
CA LEU A 89 6.65 11.77 -13.02
C LEU A 89 5.35 12.35 -13.61
N THR A 90 4.42 11.49 -13.99
CA THR A 90 3.20 11.85 -14.71
C THR A 90 1.91 11.57 -13.92
N LEU A 91 1.91 10.50 -13.13
CA LEU A 91 0.77 10.10 -12.30
C LEU A 91 0.93 10.58 -10.85
N PRO A 92 -0.15 11.02 -10.19
CA PRO A 92 -0.12 11.36 -8.78
C PRO A 92 0.03 10.09 -7.92
N SER A 93 0.40 10.28 -6.66
CA SER A 93 0.32 9.21 -5.65
C SER A 93 -1.10 8.67 -5.49
N GLY A 94 -1.23 7.40 -5.10
CA GLY A 94 -2.51 6.81 -4.80
C GLY A 94 -3.17 7.47 -3.59
N VAL A 95 -4.50 7.65 -3.65
CA VAL A 95 -5.28 8.18 -2.54
C VAL A 95 -6.54 7.36 -2.32
N ALA A 96 -6.96 7.24 -1.06
CA ALA A 96 -8.28 6.73 -0.69
C ALA A 96 -9.08 7.84 0.02
N LEU A 97 -10.28 8.11 -0.48
CA LEU A 97 -11.25 8.97 0.18
C LEU A 97 -12.17 8.07 1.00
N ILE A 98 -12.17 8.23 2.30
CA ILE A 98 -12.88 7.36 3.23
C ILE A 98 -13.83 8.20 4.06
N MET A 99 -15.12 7.92 3.98
CA MET A 99 -16.11 8.47 4.87
C MET A 99 -16.54 7.41 5.87
N VAL A 100 -16.61 7.77 7.14
CA VAL A 100 -17.03 6.86 8.23
C VAL A 100 -18.13 7.55 9.02
N ASP A 101 -19.24 6.86 9.24
CA ASP A 101 -20.34 7.36 10.07
C ASP A 101 -20.17 6.99 11.56
N MET A 102 -21.08 7.48 12.40
CA MET A 102 -21.05 7.22 13.84
C MET A 102 -21.33 5.74 14.23
N ASN A 103 -21.84 4.92 13.30
CA ASN A 103 -22.05 3.49 13.49
C ASN A 103 -20.84 2.65 13.05
N GLY A 104 -19.81 3.30 12.45
CA GLY A 104 -18.64 2.64 11.88
C GLY A 104 -18.84 2.13 10.45
N GLU A 105 -19.98 2.43 9.82
CA GLU A 105 -20.19 2.16 8.39
C GLU A 105 -19.31 3.08 7.57
N ASN A 106 -18.72 2.56 6.50
CA ASN A 106 -17.82 3.33 5.66
C ASN A 106 -18.20 3.32 4.18
N SER A 107 -17.76 4.36 3.50
CA SER A 107 -17.79 4.49 2.05
C SER A 107 -16.41 4.90 1.57
N ILE A 108 -15.82 4.12 0.66
CA ILE A 108 -14.43 4.28 0.24
C ILE A 108 -14.37 4.40 -1.28
N ALA A 109 -13.66 5.43 -1.75
CA ALA A 109 -13.31 5.60 -3.15
C ALA A 109 -11.78 5.67 -3.26
N ILE A 110 -11.18 4.85 -4.13
CA ILE A 110 -9.74 4.77 -4.33
C ILE A 110 -9.38 5.25 -5.72
N ALA A 111 -8.44 6.19 -5.81
CA ALA A 111 -7.73 6.52 -7.03
C ALA A 111 -6.33 5.88 -6.94
N SER A 112 -6.07 4.88 -7.76
CA SER A 112 -4.81 4.10 -7.71
C SER A 112 -3.57 4.94 -7.99
N GLY A 113 -3.69 5.98 -8.84
CA GLY A 113 -2.54 6.81 -9.21
C GLY A 113 -1.37 5.96 -9.68
N ALA A 114 -0.17 6.29 -9.21
CA ALA A 114 1.07 5.60 -9.54
C ALA A 114 1.09 4.11 -9.15
N ASN A 115 0.30 3.65 -8.18
CA ASN A 115 0.20 2.22 -7.90
C ASN A 115 -0.22 1.42 -9.14
N GLY A 116 -1.11 2.00 -9.97
CA GLY A 116 -1.57 1.38 -11.20
C GLY A 116 -0.52 1.33 -12.32
N SER A 117 0.62 1.99 -12.15
CA SER A 117 1.74 2.00 -13.10
C SER A 117 2.98 1.24 -12.61
N LEU A 118 2.93 0.60 -11.46
CA LEU A 118 4.01 -0.29 -11.02
C LEU A 118 4.10 -1.47 -12.00
N SER A 119 5.22 -1.58 -12.69
CA SER A 119 5.35 -2.45 -13.87
C SER A 119 6.28 -3.66 -13.61
N PRO A 120 6.20 -4.73 -14.43
CA PRO A 120 7.20 -5.81 -14.42
C PRO A 120 8.64 -5.30 -14.61
N GLU A 121 8.84 -4.20 -15.34
CA GLU A 121 10.15 -3.58 -15.50
C GLU A 121 10.68 -2.99 -14.17
N ASP A 122 9.80 -2.41 -13.36
CA ASP A 122 10.17 -1.92 -12.03
C ASP A 122 10.55 -3.09 -11.12
N ILE A 123 9.82 -4.20 -11.20
CA ILE A 123 10.16 -5.44 -10.47
C ILE A 123 11.50 -6.01 -10.94
N ARG A 124 11.79 -5.98 -12.25
CA ARG A 124 13.06 -6.43 -12.78
C ARG A 124 14.24 -5.62 -12.24
N LYS A 125 14.07 -4.31 -12.08
CA LYS A 125 15.10 -3.44 -11.44
C LYS A 125 15.31 -3.81 -9.97
N ALA A 126 14.24 -4.20 -9.26
CA ALA A 126 14.28 -4.61 -7.86
C ALA A 126 14.68 -6.08 -7.66
N GLN A 127 14.87 -6.87 -8.73
CA GLN A 127 15.16 -8.30 -8.66
C GLN A 127 16.32 -8.64 -7.72
N PRO A 128 17.47 -7.91 -7.71
CA PRO A 128 18.56 -8.22 -6.78
C PRO A 128 18.19 -8.07 -5.30
N THR A 129 17.14 -7.31 -4.99
CA THR A 129 16.58 -7.19 -3.63
C THR A 129 15.63 -8.35 -3.36
N ILE A 130 14.80 -8.73 -4.33
CA ILE A 130 13.84 -9.85 -4.20
C ILE A 130 14.60 -11.16 -3.92
N GLU A 131 15.67 -11.43 -4.65
CA GLU A 131 16.49 -12.65 -4.53
C GLU A 131 17.14 -12.84 -3.15
N LYS A 132 17.24 -11.78 -2.35
CA LYS A 132 17.73 -11.83 -0.97
C LYS A 132 16.62 -12.07 0.07
N GLY A 133 15.37 -12.14 -0.38
CA GLY A 133 14.21 -12.30 0.48
C GLY A 133 14.05 -13.72 1.00
N ASP A 134 13.61 -13.85 2.24
CA ASP A 134 13.12 -15.11 2.80
C ASP A 134 11.64 -15.33 2.50
N ILE A 135 10.89 -14.24 2.41
CA ILE A 135 9.44 -14.22 2.17
C ILE A 135 9.10 -13.03 1.27
N LEU A 136 8.22 -13.25 0.30
CA LEU A 136 7.60 -12.23 -0.54
C LEU A 136 6.13 -12.07 -0.16
N LEU A 137 5.71 -10.85 0.19
CA LEU A 137 4.31 -10.49 0.46
C LEU A 137 3.78 -9.61 -0.67
N MET A 138 2.58 -9.93 -1.18
CA MET A 138 1.93 -9.21 -2.28
C MET A 138 0.44 -9.05 -2.02
N GLN A 139 -0.19 -8.13 -2.75
CA GLN A 139 -1.64 -7.89 -2.74
C GLN A 139 -2.10 -7.55 -4.17
N LEU A 140 -3.42 -7.36 -4.36
CA LEU A 140 -4.03 -7.10 -5.68
C LEU A 140 -4.48 -5.62 -5.85
N GLU A 141 -3.73 -4.66 -5.28
CA GLU A 141 -3.94 -3.22 -5.50
C GLU A 141 -2.93 -2.60 -6.48
N ILE A 142 -2.17 -3.44 -7.16
CA ILE A 142 -1.24 -3.11 -8.24
C ILE A 142 -1.57 -3.96 -9.46
N PRO A 143 -1.02 -3.67 -10.67
CA PRO A 143 -1.30 -4.46 -11.86
C PRO A 143 -1.03 -5.95 -11.67
N ILE A 144 -1.95 -6.80 -12.16
CA ILE A 144 -1.86 -8.25 -11.95
C ILE A 144 -0.63 -8.86 -12.62
N GLU A 145 -0.26 -8.37 -13.80
CA GLU A 145 0.95 -8.79 -14.51
C GLU A 145 2.23 -8.53 -13.71
N THR A 146 2.23 -7.49 -12.87
CA THR A 146 3.35 -7.17 -11.98
C THR A 146 3.42 -8.16 -10.82
N VAL A 147 2.26 -8.55 -10.27
CA VAL A 147 2.16 -9.57 -9.21
C VAL A 147 2.59 -10.93 -9.75
N GLU A 148 2.13 -11.30 -10.95
CA GLU A 148 2.48 -12.57 -11.60
C GLU A 148 3.99 -12.65 -11.86
N TYR A 149 4.59 -11.59 -12.40
CA TYR A 149 6.03 -11.55 -12.65
C TYR A 149 6.86 -11.66 -11.37
N ALA A 150 6.46 -10.97 -10.30
CA ALA A 150 7.12 -11.08 -9.01
C ALA A 150 6.98 -12.48 -8.39
N ALA A 151 5.80 -13.10 -8.53
CA ALA A 151 5.57 -14.47 -8.08
C ALA A 151 6.43 -15.50 -8.84
N GLN A 152 6.63 -15.28 -10.15
CA GLN A 152 7.50 -16.12 -10.97
C GLN A 152 8.95 -16.05 -10.45
N ILE A 153 9.51 -14.84 -10.23
CA ILE A 153 10.85 -14.68 -9.68
C ILE A 153 10.97 -15.40 -8.33
N ALA A 154 9.99 -15.22 -7.43
CA ALA A 154 10.00 -15.89 -6.14
C ALA A 154 10.01 -17.41 -6.27
N SER A 155 9.22 -17.96 -7.19
CA SER A 155 9.16 -19.40 -7.47
C SER A 155 10.49 -19.94 -8.01
N GLU A 156 11.12 -19.26 -8.95
CA GLU A 156 12.41 -19.62 -9.52
C GLU A 156 13.55 -19.62 -8.48
N GLN A 157 13.45 -18.74 -7.48
CA GLN A 157 14.42 -18.59 -6.39
C GLN A 157 14.07 -19.42 -5.14
N GLY A 158 12.95 -20.16 -5.15
CA GLY A 158 12.49 -20.93 -4.00
C GLY A 158 12.05 -20.06 -2.81
N ILE A 159 11.71 -18.81 -3.05
CA ILE A 159 11.25 -17.85 -2.03
C ILE A 159 9.75 -18.11 -1.77
N LYS A 160 9.37 -18.19 -0.49
CA LYS A 160 7.97 -18.35 -0.12
C LYS A 160 7.16 -17.07 -0.43
N ALA A 161 6.24 -17.15 -1.39
CA ALA A 161 5.33 -16.06 -1.73
C ALA A 161 3.99 -16.20 -1.03
N VAL A 162 3.46 -15.07 -0.53
CA VAL A 162 2.13 -14.95 0.08
C VAL A 162 1.41 -13.79 -0.60
N SER A 163 0.25 -14.06 -1.18
CA SER A 163 -0.61 -13.03 -1.78
C SER A 163 -1.89 -12.86 -0.97
N TYR A 164 -2.16 -11.62 -0.58
CA TYR A 164 -3.45 -11.23 0.00
C TYR A 164 -4.42 -10.89 -1.15
N THR A 165 -5.41 -11.75 -1.34
CA THR A 165 -6.30 -11.71 -2.52
C THR A 165 -7.65 -11.04 -2.27
N HIS A 166 -7.98 -10.66 -1.03
CA HIS A 166 -9.24 -9.98 -0.73
C HIS A 166 -9.14 -8.49 -1.07
N LEU A 167 -9.99 -8.02 -1.97
CA LEU A 167 -10.09 -6.59 -2.31
C LEU A 167 -10.86 -5.80 -1.24
N THR A 168 -11.82 -6.45 -0.58
CA THR A 168 -12.56 -5.90 0.57
C THR A 168 -12.28 -6.76 1.80
N LEU A 169 -11.80 -6.15 2.88
CA LEU A 169 -11.87 -6.78 4.20
C LEU A 169 -13.32 -6.82 4.63
N PRO A 170 -13.83 -7.94 5.18
CA PRO A 170 -14.98 -7.84 6.07
C PRO A 170 -14.52 -6.99 7.26
N THR A 171 -14.91 -5.72 7.24
CA THR A 171 -14.52 -4.77 8.29
C THR A 171 -15.33 -5.08 9.53
N ILE A 172 -14.87 -6.06 10.29
CA ILE A 172 -15.26 -6.18 11.71
C ILE A 172 -14.18 -5.45 12.50
N LEU A 173 -14.14 -4.14 12.39
CA LEU A 173 -13.52 -3.29 13.39
C LEU A 173 -14.55 -3.04 14.47
N ARG A 174 -14.65 -3.98 15.41
CA ARG A 174 -15.12 -3.65 16.74
C ARG A 174 -13.93 -3.06 17.49
N VAL A 175 -13.93 -1.74 17.64
CA VAL A 175 -13.13 -1.03 18.66
C VAL A 175 -13.93 -1.04 19.95
#